data_e94185c3d91340c088c807de4854cc1a
#
_entry.id   e94185c3d91340c088c807de4854cc1a
#
_cell.length_a   1.000
_cell.length_b   1.000
_cell.length_c   1.000
_cell.angle_alpha   90.00
_cell.angle_beta   90.00
_cell.angle_gamma   90.00
#
_symmetry.space_group_name_H-M   'P 1'
#
loop_
_entity.id
_entity.type
_entity.pdbx_description
1 polymer ?
#
loop_
_entity_poly.entity_id
_entity_poly.type
_entity_poly.pdbx_seq_one_letter_code
_entity_poly.pdbx_strand_id
1 'polypeptide(L)'
;KRVKGMVGQLEGSVLTAVLLVMLVVVLTLGMRSSMLVGIAIPCSFLLSFALLAVLGMSVNNMVMFGLILAVGMLVDGAIVVAEYADRRLTEGAAPDVAYAEAARRMFWPIVSSTATTLCAFLPMLFWPGMPGQFMGQLPITLIFVLSASLIVALIFLPVLGQVLARGFAGVGRFLAPVRKAV
;
A
#
# COMPACT_ATOMS: atom_id res chain seq x y z
N LYS A 1 -7.96 -29.22 -6.61
CA LYS A 1 -9.21 -28.59 -6.08
C LYS A 1 -8.96 -27.73 -4.83
N ARG A 2 -8.09 -28.13 -3.88
CA ARG A 2 -7.78 -27.34 -2.67
C ARG A 2 -7.17 -25.98 -2.99
N VAL A 3 -6.22 -25.89 -3.91
CA VAL A 3 -5.54 -24.63 -4.27
C VAL A 3 -6.51 -23.60 -4.85
N LYS A 4 -7.48 -24.03 -5.68
CA LYS A 4 -8.51 -23.12 -6.22
C LYS A 4 -9.44 -22.57 -5.12
N GLY A 5 -9.77 -23.36 -4.11
CA GLY A 5 -10.57 -22.89 -2.97
C GLY A 5 -9.82 -21.89 -2.11
N MET A 6 -8.52 -22.12 -1.90
CA MET A 6 -7.64 -21.24 -1.11
C MET A 6 -7.42 -19.89 -1.84
N VAL A 7 -7.19 -19.94 -3.15
CA VAL A 7 -7.05 -18.71 -3.96
C VAL A 7 -8.34 -17.90 -3.96
N GLY A 8 -9.51 -18.54 -4.10
CA GLY A 8 -10.80 -17.85 -4.04
C GLY A 8 -11.10 -17.22 -2.66
N GLN A 9 -10.69 -17.89 -1.58
CA GLN A 9 -10.81 -17.33 -0.23
C GLN A 9 -9.87 -16.13 -0.01
N LEU A 10 -8.65 -16.20 -0.54
CA LEU A 10 -7.70 -15.10 -0.50
C LEU A 10 -8.22 -13.90 -1.30
N GLU A 11 -8.71 -14.15 -2.51
CA GLU A 11 -9.27 -13.12 -3.38
C GLU A 11 -10.46 -12.40 -2.72
N GLY A 12 -11.38 -13.15 -2.11
CA GLY A 12 -12.50 -12.58 -1.37
C GLY A 12 -12.08 -11.77 -0.14
N SER A 13 -11.11 -12.28 0.64
CA SER A 13 -10.61 -11.58 1.83
C SER A 13 -9.85 -10.31 1.47
N VAL A 14 -9.00 -10.37 0.45
CA VAL A 14 -8.25 -9.21 -0.07
C VAL A 14 -9.21 -8.17 -0.62
N LEU A 15 -10.20 -8.58 -1.43
CA LEU A 15 -11.19 -7.66 -1.98
C LEU A 15 -11.98 -6.94 -0.89
N THR A 16 -12.45 -7.69 0.11
CA THR A 16 -13.19 -7.13 1.25
C THR A 16 -12.32 -6.13 2.05
N ALA A 17 -11.05 -6.49 2.33
CA ALA A 17 -10.13 -5.62 3.03
C ALA A 17 -9.84 -4.34 2.24
N VAL A 18 -9.61 -4.45 0.92
CA VAL A 18 -9.38 -3.31 0.03
C VAL A 18 -10.61 -2.39 0.00
N LEU A 19 -11.82 -2.94 -0.12
CA LEU A 19 -13.06 -2.15 -0.12
C LEU A 19 -13.25 -1.42 1.21
N LEU A 20 -13.01 -2.09 2.33
CA LEU A 20 -13.13 -1.48 3.65
C LEU A 20 -12.12 -0.36 3.86
N VAL A 21 -10.88 -0.57 3.48
CA VAL A 21 -9.83 0.45 3.54
C VAL A 21 -10.17 1.62 2.62
N MET A 22 -10.61 1.36 1.40
CA MET A 22 -11.03 2.41 0.45
C MET A 22 -12.15 3.25 1.03
N LEU A 23 -13.14 2.63 1.66
CA LEU A 23 -14.25 3.33 2.31
C LEU A 23 -13.74 4.28 3.40
N VAL A 24 -12.85 3.80 4.27
CA VAL A 24 -12.25 4.62 5.34
C VAL A 24 -11.43 5.77 4.77
N VAL A 25 -10.62 5.51 3.75
CA VAL A 25 -9.78 6.54 3.10
C VAL A 25 -10.63 7.59 2.37
N VAL A 26 -11.72 7.18 1.71
CA VAL A 26 -12.68 8.14 1.09
C VAL A 26 -13.28 9.06 2.14
N LEU A 27 -13.67 8.51 3.29
CA LEU A 27 -14.28 9.29 4.37
C LEU A 27 -13.30 10.25 5.04
N THR A 28 -12.01 9.90 5.12
CA THR A 28 -10.99 10.69 5.82
C THR A 28 -10.23 11.66 4.93
N LEU A 29 -9.84 11.24 3.74
CA LEU A 29 -8.91 11.98 2.86
C LEU A 29 -9.58 12.49 1.57
N GLY A 30 -10.81 12.05 1.30
CA GLY A 30 -11.51 12.43 0.08
C GLY A 30 -11.15 11.59 -1.16
N MET A 31 -11.80 11.89 -2.26
CA MET A 31 -11.83 11.04 -3.47
C MET A 31 -10.47 10.92 -4.17
N ARG A 32 -9.67 12.01 -4.20
CA ARG A 32 -8.37 12.02 -4.91
C ARG A 32 -7.36 11.10 -4.26
N SER A 33 -7.16 11.24 -2.96
CA SER A 33 -6.21 10.43 -2.19
C SER A 33 -6.65 8.97 -2.11
N SER A 34 -7.96 8.72 -2.05
CA SER A 34 -8.52 7.38 -2.08
C SER A 34 -8.19 6.62 -3.36
N MET A 35 -8.27 7.25 -4.53
CA MET A 35 -7.89 6.60 -5.80
C MET A 35 -6.41 6.21 -5.81
N LEU A 36 -5.53 7.07 -5.30
CA LEU A 36 -4.09 6.77 -5.21
C LEU A 36 -3.80 5.58 -4.32
N VAL A 37 -4.39 5.57 -3.12
CA VAL A 37 -4.25 4.46 -2.18
C VAL A 37 -4.86 3.18 -2.75
N GLY A 38 -6.01 3.30 -3.43
CA GLY A 38 -6.67 2.16 -4.07
C GLY A 38 -5.86 1.50 -5.18
N ILE A 39 -5.03 2.26 -5.89
CA ILE A 39 -4.10 1.71 -6.89
C ILE A 39 -2.82 1.18 -6.21
N ALA A 40 -2.37 1.82 -5.13
CA ALA A 40 -1.18 1.41 -4.41
C ALA A 40 -1.31 0.00 -3.81
N ILE A 41 -2.49 -0.37 -3.31
CA ILE A 41 -2.73 -1.69 -2.71
C ILE A 41 -2.50 -2.83 -3.70
N PRO A 42 -3.19 -2.92 -4.85
CA PRO A 42 -2.95 -3.99 -5.81
C PRO A 42 -1.52 -3.96 -6.38
N CYS A 43 -0.91 -2.80 -6.59
CA CYS A 43 0.48 -2.70 -7.00
C CYS A 43 1.43 -3.31 -5.96
N SER A 44 1.23 -3.03 -4.68
CA SER A 44 2.03 -3.61 -3.58
C SER A 44 1.86 -5.13 -3.52
N PHE A 45 0.64 -5.63 -3.72
CA PHE A 45 0.37 -7.07 -3.78
C PHE A 45 1.07 -7.74 -4.96
N LEU A 46 0.94 -7.19 -6.15
CA LEU A 46 1.60 -7.73 -7.35
C LEU A 46 3.12 -7.77 -7.17
N LEU A 47 3.70 -6.71 -6.62
CA LEU A 47 5.14 -6.66 -6.34
C LEU A 47 5.52 -7.70 -5.28
N SER A 48 4.71 -7.87 -4.24
CA SER A 48 4.93 -8.89 -3.20
C SER A 48 4.88 -10.29 -3.76
N PHE A 49 3.88 -10.60 -4.60
CA PHE A 49 3.79 -11.89 -5.27
C PHE A 49 4.96 -12.14 -6.22
N ALA A 50 5.40 -11.11 -6.94
CA ALA A 50 6.57 -11.22 -7.80
C ALA A 50 7.83 -11.54 -6.99
N LEU A 51 8.04 -10.88 -5.85
CA LEU A 51 9.16 -11.16 -4.95
C LEU A 51 9.10 -12.57 -4.37
N LEU A 52 7.94 -13.02 -3.89
CA LEU A 52 7.75 -14.37 -3.38
C LEU A 52 7.99 -15.44 -4.46
N ALA A 53 7.56 -15.16 -5.70
CA ALA A 53 7.78 -16.04 -6.85
C ALA A 53 9.27 -16.15 -7.23
N VAL A 54 10.00 -15.03 -7.25
CA VAL A 54 11.44 -15.01 -7.51
C VAL A 54 12.22 -15.83 -6.47
N LEU A 55 11.75 -15.80 -5.22
CA LEU A 55 12.36 -16.57 -4.13
C LEU A 55 11.97 -18.06 -4.12
N GLY A 56 11.10 -18.48 -5.05
CA GLY A 56 10.64 -19.85 -5.14
C GLY A 56 9.77 -20.29 -3.95
N MET A 57 9.21 -19.36 -3.19
CA MET A 57 8.35 -19.68 -2.05
C MET A 57 7.00 -20.20 -2.53
N SER A 58 6.62 -21.39 -2.09
CA SER A 58 5.30 -21.93 -2.38
C SER A 58 4.23 -21.24 -1.55
N VAL A 59 3.11 -20.89 -2.20
CA VAL A 59 1.95 -20.34 -1.52
C VAL A 59 1.31 -21.43 -0.66
N ASN A 60 1.48 -21.33 0.64
CA ASN A 60 0.88 -22.21 1.64
C ASN A 60 -0.01 -21.41 2.59
N ASN A 61 -0.68 -22.08 3.52
CA ASN A 61 -1.59 -21.46 4.48
C ASN A 61 -0.93 -20.36 5.31
N MET A 62 0.36 -20.49 5.66
CA MET A 62 1.08 -19.49 6.46
C MET A 62 1.43 -18.26 5.64
N VAL A 63 1.86 -18.45 4.39
CA VAL A 63 2.10 -17.34 3.45
C VAL A 63 0.79 -16.59 3.17
N MET A 64 -0.33 -17.32 2.97
CA MET A 64 -1.65 -16.71 2.79
C MET A 64 -2.09 -15.91 4.01
N PHE A 65 -1.89 -16.45 5.21
CA PHE A 65 -2.21 -15.75 6.44
C PHE A 65 -1.34 -14.49 6.61
N GLY A 66 -0.05 -14.58 6.30
CA GLY A 66 0.87 -13.43 6.25
C GLY A 66 0.42 -12.36 5.27
N LEU A 67 -0.04 -12.76 4.08
CA LEU A 67 -0.56 -11.83 3.08
C LEU A 67 -1.84 -11.13 3.55
N ILE A 68 -2.76 -11.84 4.19
CA ILE A 68 -4.00 -11.25 4.74
C ILE A 68 -3.66 -10.24 5.85
N LEU A 69 -2.75 -10.58 6.76
CA LEU A 69 -2.27 -9.66 7.79
C LEU A 69 -1.60 -8.43 7.17
N ALA A 70 -0.79 -8.66 6.15
CA ALA A 70 -0.08 -7.60 5.46
C ALA A 70 -1.02 -6.59 4.79
N VAL A 71 -2.22 -7.00 4.34
CA VAL A 71 -3.20 -6.07 3.72
C VAL A 71 -3.47 -4.87 4.61
N GLY A 72 -3.69 -5.11 5.90
CA GLY A 72 -3.93 -4.02 6.85
C GLY A 72 -2.72 -3.11 7.08
N MET A 73 -1.50 -3.66 6.96
CA MET A 73 -0.26 -2.92 7.18
C MET A 73 0.31 -2.27 5.91
N LEU A 74 -0.09 -2.78 4.73
CA LEU A 74 0.33 -2.26 3.42
C LEU A 74 -0.08 -0.82 3.19
N VAL A 75 -1.20 -0.43 3.75
CA VAL A 75 -1.87 0.83 3.46
C VAL A 75 -1.29 1.99 4.25
N ASP A 76 -0.68 1.72 5.40
CA ASP A 76 -0.19 2.75 6.33
C ASP A 76 0.79 3.74 5.67
N GLY A 77 1.79 3.23 4.97
CA GLY A 77 2.76 4.07 4.27
C GLY A 77 2.14 4.89 3.14
N ALA A 78 1.23 4.28 2.38
CA ALA A 78 0.55 4.93 1.28
C ALA A 78 -0.41 6.02 1.76
N ILE A 79 -1.16 5.79 2.84
CA ILE A 79 -2.05 6.79 3.45
C ILE A 79 -1.26 7.99 3.92
N VAL A 80 -0.17 7.79 4.66
CA VAL A 80 0.63 8.89 5.22
C VAL A 80 1.22 9.77 4.14
N VAL A 81 1.74 9.18 3.05
CA VAL A 81 2.26 9.95 1.91
C VAL A 81 1.15 10.70 1.19
N ALA A 82 0.01 10.04 0.95
CA ALA A 82 -1.14 10.65 0.27
C ALA A 82 -1.73 11.80 1.09
N GLU A 83 -1.89 11.64 2.40
CA GLU A 83 -2.39 12.66 3.31
C GLU A 83 -1.49 13.88 3.35
N TYR A 84 -0.17 13.69 3.47
CA TYR A 84 0.78 14.80 3.46
C TYR A 84 0.73 15.56 2.12
N ALA A 85 0.69 14.84 1.00
CA ALA A 85 0.61 15.44 -0.31
C ALA A 85 -0.70 16.22 -0.51
N ASP A 86 -1.84 15.66 -0.08
CA ASP A 86 -3.14 16.32 -0.17
C ASP A 86 -3.20 17.61 0.64
N ARG A 87 -2.62 17.60 1.84
CA ARG A 87 -2.49 18.77 2.68
C ARG A 87 -1.67 19.87 1.98
N ARG A 88 -0.54 19.52 1.36
CA ARG A 88 0.29 20.46 0.61
C ARG A 88 -0.41 21.00 -0.64
N LEU A 89 -1.20 20.17 -1.31
CA LEU A 89 -2.02 20.59 -2.44
C LEU A 89 -3.10 21.60 -2.02
N THR A 90 -3.74 21.40 -0.87
CA THR A 90 -4.72 22.32 -0.30
C THR A 90 -4.09 23.66 0.13
N GLU A 91 -2.83 23.66 0.54
CA GLU A 91 -2.03 24.85 0.83
C GLU A 91 -1.59 25.60 -0.46
N GLY A 92 -1.90 25.06 -1.64
CA GLY A 92 -1.60 25.68 -2.93
C GLY A 92 -0.27 25.27 -3.57
N ALA A 93 0.39 24.24 -3.05
CA ALA A 93 1.62 23.71 -3.65
C ALA A 93 1.33 23.05 -5.00
N ALA A 94 2.28 23.16 -5.94
CA ALA A 94 2.19 22.42 -7.20
C ALA A 94 2.25 20.88 -6.94
N PRO A 95 1.55 20.07 -7.76
CA PRO A 95 1.47 18.62 -7.52
C PRO A 95 2.83 17.91 -7.47
N ASP A 96 3.75 18.27 -8.33
CA ASP A 96 5.11 17.75 -8.39
C ASP A 96 5.89 18.06 -7.10
N VAL A 97 5.77 19.27 -6.59
CA VAL A 97 6.40 19.69 -5.33
C VAL A 97 5.74 18.98 -4.13
N ALA A 98 4.40 18.93 -4.09
CA ALA A 98 3.65 18.34 -2.99
C ALA A 98 3.99 16.85 -2.80
N TYR A 99 3.98 16.05 -3.87
CA TYR A 99 4.28 14.63 -3.81
C TYR A 99 5.77 14.32 -3.60
N ALA A 100 6.67 15.11 -4.19
CA ALA A 100 8.11 14.98 -3.95
C ALA A 100 8.46 15.28 -2.48
N GLU A 101 7.88 16.33 -1.93
CA GLU A 101 8.07 16.71 -0.52
C GLU A 101 7.46 15.66 0.42
N ALA A 102 6.28 15.12 0.09
CA ALA A 102 5.64 14.06 0.84
C ALA A 102 6.54 12.81 0.94
N ALA A 103 7.06 12.33 -0.18
CA ALA A 103 7.97 11.18 -0.19
C ALA A 103 9.23 11.45 0.65
N ARG A 104 9.84 12.62 0.51
CA ARG A 104 11.06 12.98 1.22
C ARG A 104 10.85 13.14 2.73
N ARG A 105 9.79 13.80 3.15
CA ARG A 105 9.51 14.06 4.57
C ARG A 105 8.98 12.84 5.30
N MET A 106 8.18 12.03 4.62
CA MET A 106 7.58 10.83 5.22
C MET A 106 8.49 9.60 5.12
N PHE A 107 9.65 9.70 4.46
CA PHE A 107 10.61 8.61 4.35
C PHE A 107 10.99 8.01 5.72
N TRP A 108 11.55 8.82 6.61
CA TRP A 108 12.00 8.34 7.92
C TRP A 108 10.88 7.85 8.83
N PRO A 109 9.73 8.54 8.98
CA PRO A 109 8.61 8.03 9.74
C PRO A 109 8.12 6.67 9.24
N ILE A 110 7.96 6.49 7.93
CA ILE A 110 7.46 5.25 7.34
C ILE A 110 8.49 4.12 7.49
N VAL A 111 9.76 4.39 7.22
CA VAL A 111 10.84 3.40 7.41
C VAL A 111 10.94 2.97 8.87
N SER A 112 10.88 3.91 9.81
CA SER A 112 10.91 3.61 11.25
C SER A 112 9.72 2.78 11.69
N SER A 113 8.52 3.13 11.26
CA SER A 113 7.29 2.40 11.56
C SER A 113 7.35 0.97 11.01
N THR A 114 7.73 0.83 9.74
CA THR A 114 7.89 -0.48 9.10
C THR A 114 8.96 -1.32 9.80
N ALA A 115 10.11 -0.74 10.12
CA ALA A 115 11.17 -1.42 10.85
C ALA A 115 10.70 -1.89 12.24
N THR A 116 9.96 -1.07 12.96
CA THR A 116 9.41 -1.43 14.28
C THR A 116 8.46 -2.62 14.16
N THR A 117 7.56 -2.59 13.16
CA THR A 117 6.63 -3.69 12.89
C THR A 117 7.39 -4.98 12.55
N LEU A 118 8.42 -4.90 11.69
CA LEU A 118 9.24 -6.05 11.34
C LEU A 118 10.00 -6.61 12.56
N CYS A 119 10.55 -5.74 13.41
CA CYS A 119 11.21 -6.14 14.64
C CYS A 119 10.29 -6.89 15.60
N ALA A 120 9.00 -6.58 15.63
CA ALA A 120 8.03 -7.31 16.44
C ALA A 120 7.83 -8.77 15.99
N PHE A 121 8.02 -9.05 14.70
CA PHE A 121 7.91 -10.40 14.13
C PHE A 121 9.23 -11.17 14.10
N LEU A 122 10.39 -10.50 14.27
CA LEU A 122 11.70 -11.15 14.26
C LEU A 122 11.85 -12.31 15.28
N PRO A 123 11.35 -12.22 16.52
CA PRO A 123 11.46 -13.33 17.47
C PRO A 123 10.87 -14.64 16.95
N MET A 124 9.85 -14.60 16.09
CA MET A 124 9.24 -15.80 15.50
C MET A 124 10.19 -16.54 14.54
N LEU A 125 11.16 -15.84 13.93
CA LEU A 125 12.18 -16.45 13.07
C LEU A 125 13.18 -17.30 13.84
N PHE A 126 13.43 -16.93 15.10
CA PHE A 126 14.42 -17.61 15.96
C PHE A 126 13.80 -18.73 16.81
N TRP A 127 12.50 -19.02 16.63
CA TRP A 127 11.83 -20.07 17.39
C TRP A 127 12.37 -21.45 16.99
N PRO A 128 12.89 -22.25 17.95
CA PRO A 128 13.46 -23.54 17.64
C PRO A 128 12.39 -24.62 17.41
N GLY A 129 12.73 -25.62 16.61
CA GLY A 129 11.93 -26.83 16.41
C GLY A 129 10.89 -26.72 15.28
N MET A 130 10.00 -27.72 15.22
CA MET A 130 8.96 -27.82 14.20
C MET A 130 8.01 -26.61 14.16
N PRO A 131 7.57 -26.02 15.28
CA PRO A 131 6.76 -24.80 15.24
C PRO A 131 7.46 -23.63 14.56
N GLY A 132 8.78 -23.48 14.76
CA GLY A 132 9.56 -22.41 14.15
C GLY A 132 9.64 -22.54 12.63
N GLN A 133 9.73 -23.75 12.09
CA GLN A 133 9.75 -23.97 10.64
C GLN A 133 8.42 -23.58 9.98
N PHE A 134 7.31 -23.81 10.64
CA PHE A 134 5.99 -23.41 10.16
C PHE A 134 5.73 -21.91 10.35
N MET A 135 5.96 -21.41 11.55
CA MET A 135 5.66 -20.02 11.91
C MET A 135 6.67 -19.02 11.32
N GLY A 136 7.89 -19.47 11.01
CA GLY A 136 8.92 -18.62 10.39
C GLY A 136 8.57 -18.12 8.98
N GLN A 137 7.70 -18.80 8.27
CA GLN A 137 7.25 -18.37 6.95
C GLN A 137 6.38 -17.10 7.00
N LEU A 138 5.68 -16.87 8.11
CA LEU A 138 4.86 -15.68 8.30
C LEU A 138 5.70 -14.40 8.38
N PRO A 139 6.68 -14.26 9.27
CA PRO A 139 7.53 -13.07 9.31
C PRO A 139 8.34 -12.88 8.03
N ILE A 140 8.79 -13.94 7.37
CA ILE A 140 9.46 -13.83 6.07
C ILE A 140 8.52 -13.19 5.05
N THR A 141 7.29 -13.69 4.93
CA THR A 141 6.27 -13.11 4.04
C THR A 141 6.02 -11.63 4.36
N LEU A 142 5.87 -11.29 5.64
CA LEU A 142 5.67 -9.90 6.08
C LEU A 142 6.85 -8.99 5.72
N ILE A 143 8.09 -9.46 5.89
CA ILE A 143 9.29 -8.70 5.50
C ILE A 143 9.22 -8.33 4.02
N PHE A 144 8.93 -9.29 3.14
CA PHE A 144 8.86 -9.02 1.70
C PHE A 144 7.69 -8.12 1.33
N VAL A 145 6.53 -8.37 1.88
CA VAL A 145 5.31 -7.59 1.59
C VAL A 145 5.47 -6.15 2.08
N LEU A 146 5.96 -5.94 3.30
CA LEU A 146 6.17 -4.59 3.84
C LEU A 146 7.30 -3.85 3.12
N SER A 147 8.36 -4.56 2.70
CA SER A 147 9.42 -3.97 1.87
C SER A 147 8.89 -3.54 0.49
N ALA A 148 8.06 -4.37 -0.13
CA ALA A 148 7.39 -4.04 -1.38
C ALA A 148 6.46 -2.81 -1.21
N SER A 149 5.69 -2.78 -0.13
CA SER A 149 4.82 -1.65 0.20
C SER A 149 5.60 -0.35 0.38
N LEU A 150 6.74 -0.42 1.06
CA LEU A 150 7.61 0.74 1.26
C LEU A 150 8.09 1.31 -0.09
N ILE A 151 8.50 0.44 -1.02
CA ILE A 151 8.90 0.84 -2.38
C ILE A 151 7.73 1.50 -3.11
N VAL A 152 6.54 0.90 -3.05
CA VAL A 152 5.35 1.45 -3.69
C VAL A 152 4.97 2.80 -3.08
N ALA A 153 4.95 2.93 -1.76
CA ALA A 153 4.59 4.17 -1.08
C ALA A 153 5.55 5.31 -1.37
N LEU A 154 6.85 5.03 -1.46
CA LEU A 154 7.89 6.07 -1.61
C LEU A 154 8.25 6.38 -3.07
N ILE A 155 8.05 5.44 -3.98
CA ILE A 155 8.42 5.59 -5.39
C ILE A 155 7.19 5.69 -6.29
N PHE A 156 6.31 4.67 -6.25
CA PHE A 156 5.16 4.63 -7.16
C PHE A 156 4.11 5.68 -6.84
N LEU A 157 3.78 5.85 -5.57
CA LEU A 157 2.71 6.74 -5.16
C LEU A 157 3.00 8.21 -5.46
N PRO A 158 4.20 8.76 -5.21
CA PRO A 158 4.54 10.12 -5.63
C PRO A 158 4.48 10.31 -7.15
N VAL A 159 4.95 9.34 -7.93
CA VAL A 159 4.93 9.40 -9.40
C VAL A 159 3.50 9.37 -9.92
N LEU A 160 2.70 8.40 -9.47
CA LEU A 160 1.28 8.29 -9.84
C LEU A 160 0.48 9.52 -9.40
N GLY A 161 0.75 10.03 -8.20
CA GLY A 161 0.11 11.22 -7.66
C GLY A 161 0.35 12.46 -8.50
N GLN A 162 1.58 12.67 -8.96
CA GLN A 162 1.93 13.74 -9.88
C GLN A 162 1.19 13.62 -11.21
N VAL A 163 1.18 12.42 -11.80
CA VAL A 163 0.52 12.16 -13.08
C VAL A 163 -0.99 12.38 -12.99
N LEU A 164 -1.63 11.81 -11.97
CA LEU A 164 -3.08 11.95 -11.76
C LEU A 164 -3.46 13.40 -11.44
N ALA A 165 -2.71 14.07 -10.57
CA ALA A 165 -3.00 15.45 -10.21
C ALA A 165 -2.85 16.40 -11.42
N ARG A 166 -1.89 16.18 -12.30
CA ARG A 166 -1.76 16.92 -13.57
C ARG A 166 -2.92 16.64 -14.53
N GLY A 167 -3.36 15.37 -14.61
CA GLY A 167 -4.53 14.99 -15.39
C GLY A 167 -5.81 15.66 -14.91
N PHE A 168 -6.06 15.68 -13.62
CA PHE A 168 -7.22 16.38 -13.03
C PHE A 168 -7.15 17.89 -13.17
N ALA A 169 -5.96 18.49 -13.10
CA ALA A 169 -5.78 19.93 -13.35
C ALA A 169 -6.09 20.30 -14.80
N GLY A 170 -5.77 19.43 -15.77
CA GLY A 170 -6.14 19.59 -17.18
C GLY A 170 -7.65 19.54 -17.39
N VAL A 171 -8.34 18.57 -16.79
CA VAL A 171 -9.80 18.44 -16.86
C VAL A 171 -10.50 19.60 -16.15
N GLY A 172 -10.00 20.05 -15.00
CA GLY A 172 -10.53 21.21 -14.28
C GLY A 172 -10.43 22.52 -15.08
N ARG A 173 -9.35 22.70 -15.85
CA ARG A 173 -9.21 23.85 -16.78
C ARG A 173 -10.22 23.77 -17.94
N PHE A 174 -10.52 22.57 -18.41
CA PHE A 174 -11.48 22.38 -19.49
C PHE A 174 -12.93 22.62 -19.04
N LEU A 175 -13.24 22.34 -17.76
CA LEU A 175 -14.56 22.56 -17.16
C LEU A 175 -14.75 23.94 -16.52
N ALA A 176 -13.68 24.73 -16.37
CA ALA A 176 -13.73 26.07 -15.79
C ALA A 176 -14.65 27.04 -16.54
N PRO A 177 -14.75 27.05 -17.90
CA PRO A 177 -15.67 27.91 -18.60
C PRO A 177 -17.16 27.58 -18.36
N VAL A 178 -17.47 26.27 -18.12
CA VAL A 178 -18.85 25.83 -17.86
C VAL A 178 -19.33 26.26 -16.47
N ARG A 179 -18.43 26.33 -15.48
CA ARG A 179 -18.75 26.76 -14.11
C ARG A 179 -18.92 28.28 -13.95
N LYS A 180 -18.45 29.07 -14.92
CA LYS A 180 -18.67 30.53 -14.95
C LYS A 180 -19.92 30.93 -15.70
N ALA A 181 -20.61 29.98 -16.36
CA ALA A 181 -21.80 30.20 -17.17
C ALA A 181 -23.12 29.80 -16.46
N VAL A 182 -23.04 29.31 -15.22
CA VAL A 182 -24.15 29.04 -14.29
C VAL A 182 -23.98 29.88 -13.03
#